data_b006d2b5829eba38154bfd50d38f4ec2
#
_entry.id   b006d2b5829eba38154bfd50d38f4ec2
#
_cell.length_a   1.000
_cell.length_b   1.000
_cell.length_c   1.000
_cell.angle_alpha   90.00
_cell.angle_beta   90.00
_cell.angle_gamma   90.00
#
_symmetry.space_group_name_H-M   'P 1'
#
loop_
_entity.id
_entity.type
_entity.pdbx_description
1 polymer ?
#
loop_
_entity_poly.entity_id
_entity_poly.type
_entity_poly.pdbx_seq_one_letter_code
_entity_poly.pdbx_strand_id
1 'polypeptide(L)'
;MKDFTPTSYTLECVATGREFPDEGWTLDDAQCKCPSLIRTRYAKKQLELKSDEYGFYKFADWLPVQRMLENSKAPVTYKSKGLAAHLGLENLYITFNGYYPAIGAHMTTCSFKETEAYSVCARIDENEKRVLVVASAGNTARAFQGLLR
;
A
#
# COMPACT_ATOMS: atom_id res chain seq x y z
N MET A 1 -0.62 -19.59 9.66
CA MET A 1 -0.72 -18.12 9.52
C MET A 1 0.68 -17.59 9.75
N LYS A 2 1.20 -16.72 8.87
CA LYS A 2 2.51 -16.10 9.09
C LYS A 2 2.39 -15.13 10.25
N ASP A 3 3.37 -15.13 11.15
CA ASP A 3 3.41 -14.17 12.26
C ASP A 3 3.61 -12.77 11.68
N PHE A 4 2.57 -11.96 11.71
CA PHE A 4 2.59 -10.58 11.24
C PHE A 4 2.34 -9.64 12.42
N THR A 5 3.32 -8.81 12.71
CA THR A 5 3.21 -7.74 13.70
C THR A 5 3.17 -6.41 12.97
N PRO A 6 2.06 -5.68 13.02
CA PRO A 6 1.99 -4.36 12.40
C PRO A 6 2.95 -3.37 13.06
N THR A 7 3.45 -2.43 12.29
CA THR A 7 4.23 -1.32 12.83
C THR A 7 3.31 -0.33 13.55
N SER A 8 3.71 0.12 14.73
CA SER A 8 3.02 1.20 15.43
C SER A 8 3.13 2.51 14.65
N TYR A 9 2.02 3.23 14.52
CA TYR A 9 1.94 4.52 13.86
C TYR A 9 0.81 5.38 14.41
N THR A 10 0.89 6.68 14.16
CA THR A 10 -0.19 7.66 14.34
C THR A 10 -0.49 8.35 13.03
N LEU A 11 -1.63 9.01 12.94
CA LEU A 11 -1.96 9.94 11.86
C LEU A 11 -1.63 11.36 12.30
N GLU A 12 -1.20 12.20 11.38
CA GLU A 12 -0.89 13.61 11.60
C GLU A 12 -1.62 14.47 10.56
N CYS A 13 -2.35 15.47 11.03
CA CYS A 13 -2.91 16.52 10.17
C CYS A 13 -1.79 17.42 9.67
N VAL A 14 -1.63 17.52 8.35
CA VAL A 14 -0.54 18.30 7.74
C VAL A 14 -0.65 19.80 8.03
N ALA A 15 -1.88 20.33 8.13
CA ALA A 15 -2.11 21.76 8.37
C ALA A 15 -1.85 22.18 9.83
N THR A 16 -2.17 21.31 10.80
CA THR A 16 -2.13 21.67 12.22
C THR A 16 -1.01 21.01 13.01
N GLY A 17 -0.40 19.93 12.45
CA GLY A 17 0.57 19.09 13.15
C GLY A 17 -0.07 18.21 14.25
N ARG A 18 -1.39 18.21 14.39
CA ARG A 18 -2.07 17.39 15.39
C ARG A 18 -1.95 15.91 15.08
N GLU A 19 -1.50 15.12 16.03
CA GLU A 19 -1.43 13.65 15.93
C GLU A 19 -2.67 13.01 16.58
N PHE A 20 -3.14 11.91 16.00
CA PHE A 20 -4.31 11.15 16.47
C PHE A 20 -4.25 9.70 15.99
N PRO A 21 -4.98 8.77 16.66
CA PRO A 21 -4.99 7.37 16.27
C PRO A 21 -5.72 7.16 14.93
N ASP A 22 -5.36 6.08 14.23
CA ASP A 22 -6.10 5.59 13.06
C ASP A 22 -7.19 4.60 13.51
N GLU A 23 -8.43 4.91 13.18
CA GLU A 23 -9.60 4.06 13.46
C GLU A 23 -9.96 3.16 12.26
N GLY A 24 -9.07 3.04 11.26
CA GLY A 24 -9.28 2.27 10.04
C GLY A 24 -10.11 2.98 8.96
N TRP A 25 -11.08 3.79 9.38
CA TRP A 25 -11.93 4.59 8.49
C TRP A 25 -11.60 6.09 8.50
N THR A 26 -10.51 6.46 9.12
CA THR A 26 -10.08 7.86 9.22
C THR A 26 -9.65 8.37 7.84
N LEU A 27 -10.34 9.37 7.32
CA LEU A 27 -10.08 9.98 6.01
C LEU A 27 -9.48 11.39 6.14
N ASP A 28 -9.79 12.09 7.23
CA ASP A 28 -9.36 13.45 7.51
C ASP A 28 -9.23 13.70 9.01
N ASP A 29 -8.83 14.91 9.39
CA ASP A 29 -8.86 15.39 10.76
C ASP A 29 -10.17 16.16 11.04
N ALA A 30 -11.12 15.52 11.72
CA ALA A 30 -12.40 16.12 12.07
C ALA A 30 -12.30 17.40 12.94
N GLN A 31 -11.16 17.66 13.55
CA GLN A 31 -10.92 18.89 14.33
C GLN A 31 -10.24 20.00 13.52
N CYS A 32 -9.78 19.72 12.30
CA CYS A 32 -9.20 20.71 11.44
C CYS A 32 -10.30 21.58 10.77
N LYS A 33 -10.22 22.89 10.99
CA LYS A 33 -11.19 23.85 10.41
C LYS A 33 -10.97 24.15 8.94
N CYS A 34 -9.88 23.67 8.37
CA CYS A 34 -9.54 23.85 6.95
C CYS A 34 -9.32 22.48 6.28
N PRO A 35 -9.59 22.35 4.97
CA PRO A 35 -9.25 21.15 4.24
C PRO A 35 -7.76 20.84 4.38
N SER A 36 -7.43 19.65 4.80
CA SER A 36 -6.04 19.20 5.00
C SER A 36 -5.88 17.72 4.68
N LEU A 37 -4.70 17.38 4.22
CA LEU A 37 -4.29 15.99 4.13
C LEU A 37 -3.86 15.48 5.50
N ILE A 38 -3.97 14.17 5.68
CA ILE A 38 -3.36 13.45 6.80
C ILE A 38 -2.19 12.64 6.27
N ARG A 39 -1.18 12.47 7.10
CA ARG A 39 -0.04 11.59 6.82
C ARG A 39 0.21 10.63 7.97
N THR A 40 0.82 9.49 7.68
CA THR A 40 1.20 8.50 8.68
C THR A 40 2.55 8.84 9.30
N ARG A 41 2.61 8.76 10.62
CA ARG A 41 3.85 8.89 11.42
C ARG A 41 4.23 7.52 11.94
N TYR A 42 5.16 6.85 11.26
CA TYR A 42 5.62 5.52 11.65
C TYR A 42 6.61 5.58 12.82
N ALA A 43 6.50 4.64 13.76
CA ALA A 43 7.44 4.47 14.86
C ALA A 43 8.83 4.08 14.34
N LYS A 44 8.91 3.18 13.38
CA LYS A 44 10.17 2.82 12.71
C LYS A 44 10.65 3.92 11.77
N LYS A 45 11.90 4.33 11.94
CA LYS A 45 12.55 5.37 11.11
C LYS A 45 13.36 4.79 9.94
N GLN A 46 13.59 3.47 9.96
CA GLN A 46 14.25 2.74 8.88
C GLN A 46 13.33 1.62 8.41
N LEU A 47 13.25 1.44 7.09
CA LEU A 47 12.50 0.36 6.47
C LEU A 47 13.35 -0.91 6.48
N GLU A 48 12.83 -1.96 7.08
CA GLU A 48 13.38 -3.31 7.00
C GLU A 48 12.46 -4.17 6.12
N LEU A 49 12.93 -4.50 4.92
CA LEU A 49 12.17 -5.35 4.03
C LEU A 49 12.03 -6.75 4.61
N LYS A 50 10.79 -7.21 4.71
CA LYS A 50 10.50 -8.63 5.04
C LYS A 50 10.73 -9.49 3.80
N SER A 51 10.68 -10.82 3.96
CA SER A 51 10.85 -11.74 2.84
C SER A 51 9.76 -11.55 1.77
N ASP A 52 10.05 -11.94 0.53
CA ASP A 52 9.12 -11.83 -0.60
C ASP A 52 7.82 -12.63 -0.41
N GLU A 53 7.82 -13.61 0.49
CA GLU A 53 6.63 -14.37 0.88
C GLU A 53 5.49 -13.51 1.46
N TYR A 54 5.82 -12.33 2.00
CA TYR A 54 4.84 -11.37 2.52
C TYR A 54 4.17 -10.54 1.42
N GLY A 55 4.55 -10.73 0.15
CA GLY A 55 4.01 -9.96 -0.96
C GLY A 55 4.14 -8.45 -0.73
N PHE A 56 3.04 -7.70 -0.88
CA PHE A 56 3.04 -6.26 -0.62
C PHE A 56 3.43 -5.90 0.81
N TYR A 57 3.09 -6.73 1.78
CA TYR A 57 3.38 -6.46 3.20
C TYR A 57 4.85 -6.66 3.59
N LYS A 58 5.73 -6.99 2.64
CA LYS A 58 7.17 -6.88 2.89
C LYS A 58 7.62 -5.47 3.24
N PHE A 59 6.82 -4.45 2.90
CA PHE A 59 7.03 -3.04 3.24
C PHE A 59 6.27 -2.60 4.52
N ALA A 60 5.79 -3.53 5.33
CA ALA A 60 4.87 -3.27 6.44
C ALA A 60 5.38 -2.24 7.47
N ASP A 61 6.69 -2.08 7.61
CA ASP A 61 7.26 -1.08 8.53
C ASP A 61 6.83 0.35 8.19
N TRP A 62 6.48 0.60 6.92
CA TRP A 62 6.01 1.90 6.42
C TRP A 62 4.67 1.81 5.70
N LEU A 63 3.82 0.89 6.16
CA LEU A 63 2.44 0.79 5.71
C LEU A 63 1.49 1.00 6.89
N PRO A 64 0.40 1.77 6.72
CA PRO A 64 -0.60 1.98 7.75
C PRO A 64 -1.57 0.79 7.80
N VAL A 65 -1.08 -0.39 8.13
CA VAL A 65 -1.86 -1.64 8.09
C VAL A 65 -1.93 -2.29 9.46
N GLN A 66 -3.08 -2.88 9.78
CA GLN A 66 -3.35 -3.59 11.03
C GLN A 66 -3.25 -5.11 10.88
N ARG A 67 -3.39 -5.60 9.66
CA ARG A 67 -3.36 -7.03 9.33
C ARG A 67 -2.75 -7.26 7.95
N MET A 68 -2.55 -8.50 7.60
CA MET A 68 -2.08 -8.92 6.30
C MET A 68 -3.20 -9.67 5.56
N LEU A 69 -3.49 -9.27 4.34
CA LEU A 69 -4.39 -10.01 3.46
C LEU A 69 -3.61 -11.14 2.77
N GLU A 70 -4.24 -12.30 2.64
CA GLU A 70 -3.63 -13.43 1.97
C GLU A 70 -3.40 -13.17 0.48
N ASN A 71 -2.44 -13.86 -0.08
CA ASN A 71 -2.10 -13.82 -1.51
C ASN A 71 -1.74 -12.43 -2.06
N SER A 72 -1.38 -11.47 -1.21
CA SER A 72 -0.94 -10.16 -1.66
C SER A 72 0.28 -10.26 -2.58
N LYS A 73 0.34 -9.39 -3.58
CA LYS A 73 1.45 -9.32 -4.53
C LYS A 73 2.14 -7.96 -4.42
N ALA A 74 3.43 -7.95 -4.65
CA ALA A 74 4.22 -6.72 -4.68
C ALA A 74 4.63 -6.36 -6.10
N PRO A 75 4.85 -5.08 -6.39
CA PRO A 75 5.54 -4.68 -7.61
C PRO A 75 6.99 -5.19 -7.59
N VAL A 76 7.53 -5.44 -8.78
CA VAL A 76 8.93 -5.83 -8.96
C VAL A 76 9.73 -4.63 -9.46
N THR A 77 10.77 -4.27 -8.73
CA THR A 77 11.67 -3.19 -9.14
C THR A 77 12.98 -3.77 -9.64
N TYR A 78 13.42 -3.35 -10.81
CA TYR A 78 14.68 -3.80 -11.40
C TYR A 78 15.43 -2.63 -12.08
N LYS A 79 16.75 -2.75 -12.14
CA LYS A 79 17.60 -1.82 -12.91
C LYS A 79 17.47 -2.17 -14.40
N SER A 80 16.98 -1.23 -15.19
CA SER A 80 16.85 -1.41 -16.64
C SER A 80 18.22 -1.41 -17.31
N LYS A 81 18.46 -2.34 -18.24
CA LYS A 81 19.65 -2.36 -19.08
C LYS A 81 19.38 -1.81 -20.48
N GLY A 82 18.38 -2.36 -21.19
CA GLY A 82 18.08 -1.99 -22.56
C GLY A 82 17.56 -0.55 -22.70
N LEU A 83 16.49 -0.20 -21.98
CA LEU A 83 15.93 1.15 -22.04
C LEU A 83 16.91 2.20 -21.47
N ALA A 84 17.65 1.85 -20.42
CA ALA A 84 18.68 2.72 -19.86
C ALA A 84 19.75 3.06 -20.90
N ALA A 85 20.27 2.06 -21.62
CA ALA A 85 21.26 2.25 -22.68
C ALA A 85 20.70 3.10 -23.83
N HIS A 86 19.45 2.85 -24.24
CA HIS A 86 18.78 3.60 -25.31
C HIS A 86 18.61 5.09 -24.94
N LEU A 87 18.30 5.38 -23.67
CA LEU A 87 18.10 6.75 -23.17
C LEU A 87 19.39 7.44 -22.67
N GLY A 88 20.53 6.73 -22.64
CA GLY A 88 21.77 7.23 -22.08
C GLY A 88 21.72 7.46 -20.55
N LEU A 89 20.93 6.65 -19.82
CA LEU A 89 20.73 6.75 -18.38
C LEU A 89 21.45 5.61 -17.65
N GLU A 90 22.41 5.94 -16.79
CA GLU A 90 23.15 4.91 -16.02
C GLU A 90 22.35 4.26 -14.91
N ASN A 91 21.42 4.99 -14.31
CA ASN A 91 20.67 4.59 -13.11
C ASN A 91 19.16 4.65 -13.32
N LEU A 92 18.66 3.99 -14.37
CA LEU A 92 17.23 3.84 -14.61
C LEU A 92 16.71 2.59 -13.91
N TYR A 93 15.79 2.78 -12.95
CA TYR A 93 15.04 1.70 -12.31
C TYR A 93 13.59 1.73 -12.78
N ILE A 94 13.01 0.56 -12.99
CA ILE A 94 11.61 0.38 -13.38
C ILE A 94 10.91 -0.39 -12.27
N THR A 95 9.80 0.17 -11.74
CA THR A 95 8.89 -0.53 -10.85
C THR A 95 7.70 -1.03 -11.66
N PHE A 96 7.64 -2.33 -11.87
CA PHE A 96 6.67 -2.99 -12.72
C PHE A 96 5.50 -3.52 -11.89
N ASN A 97 4.30 -2.98 -12.15
CA ASN A 97 3.04 -3.33 -11.47
C ASN A 97 2.20 -4.25 -12.38
N GLY A 98 2.76 -5.32 -12.88
CA GLY A 98 2.09 -6.17 -13.84
C GLY A 98 2.21 -7.65 -13.57
N TYR A 99 1.78 -8.43 -14.53
CA TYR A 99 1.86 -9.89 -14.50
C TYR A 99 2.90 -10.36 -15.52
N TYR A 100 4.08 -10.74 -15.02
CA TYR A 100 5.15 -11.35 -15.80
C TYR A 100 5.95 -12.31 -14.91
N PRO A 101 5.51 -13.58 -14.78
CA PRO A 101 6.11 -14.56 -13.87
C PRO A 101 7.61 -14.78 -14.06
N ALA A 102 8.13 -14.63 -15.27
CA ALA A 102 9.55 -14.81 -15.55
C ALA A 102 10.48 -13.87 -14.75
N ILE A 103 9.96 -12.74 -14.27
CA ILE A 103 10.69 -11.81 -13.38
C ILE A 103 10.11 -11.76 -11.98
N GLY A 104 9.24 -12.70 -11.61
CA GLY A 104 8.58 -12.73 -10.30
C GLY A 104 7.43 -11.74 -10.13
N ALA A 105 6.95 -11.10 -11.22
CA ALA A 105 5.85 -10.15 -11.17
C ALA A 105 4.50 -10.88 -11.30
N HIS A 106 3.65 -10.77 -10.29
CA HIS A 106 2.40 -11.52 -10.18
C HIS A 106 1.16 -10.66 -9.89
N MET A 107 1.22 -9.34 -10.12
CA MET A 107 0.08 -8.44 -9.90
C MET A 107 -0.98 -8.64 -10.99
N THR A 108 -2.16 -9.12 -10.60
CA THR A 108 -3.20 -9.59 -11.55
C THR A 108 -4.00 -8.46 -12.18
N THR A 109 -4.13 -7.33 -11.49
CA THR A 109 -4.84 -6.15 -12.06
C THR A 109 -3.95 -5.35 -13.02
N CYS A 110 -2.65 -5.64 -13.06
CA CYS A 110 -1.64 -4.92 -13.84
C CYS A 110 -1.64 -3.41 -13.54
N SER A 111 -1.94 -3.04 -12.30
CA SER A 111 -2.04 -1.64 -11.87
C SER A 111 -1.53 -1.46 -10.44
N PHE A 112 -0.87 -0.34 -10.17
CA PHE A 112 -0.48 0.04 -8.80
C PHE A 112 -1.69 0.21 -7.85
N LYS A 113 -2.91 0.32 -8.37
CA LYS A 113 -4.13 0.36 -7.56
C LYS A 113 -4.36 -0.93 -6.75
N GLU A 114 -3.73 -2.03 -7.13
CA GLU A 114 -3.73 -3.25 -6.33
C GLU A 114 -3.02 -3.04 -4.98
N THR A 115 -1.92 -2.29 -4.95
CA THR A 115 -1.23 -1.96 -3.70
C THR A 115 -2.03 -0.99 -2.82
N GLU A 116 -2.76 -0.05 -3.43
CA GLU A 116 -3.70 0.81 -2.73
C GLU A 116 -4.79 -0.02 -2.04
N ALA A 117 -5.40 -0.95 -2.76
CA ALA A 117 -6.45 -1.81 -2.22
C ALA A 117 -5.93 -2.69 -1.06
N TYR A 118 -4.72 -3.27 -1.17
CA TYR A 118 -4.08 -3.99 -0.07
C TYR A 118 -3.88 -3.11 1.17
N SER A 119 -3.44 -1.86 0.98
CA SER A 119 -3.22 -0.95 2.10
C SER A 119 -4.54 -0.54 2.77
N VAL A 120 -5.54 -0.15 2.00
CA VAL A 120 -6.84 0.28 2.52
C VAL A 120 -7.56 -0.86 3.24
N CYS A 121 -7.69 -2.03 2.60
CA CYS A 121 -8.41 -3.16 3.20
C CYS A 121 -7.70 -3.74 4.43
N ALA A 122 -6.37 -3.62 4.52
CA ALA A 122 -5.60 -4.08 5.67
C ALA A 122 -5.64 -3.13 6.88
N ARG A 123 -6.13 -1.90 6.72
CA ARG A 123 -6.43 -0.97 7.83
C ARG A 123 -7.74 -1.30 8.52
N ILE A 124 -8.67 -1.90 7.79
CA ILE A 124 -10.02 -2.19 8.26
C ILE A 124 -10.00 -3.49 9.05
N ASP A 125 -10.67 -3.50 10.21
CA ASP A 125 -10.83 -4.70 11.04
C ASP A 125 -11.49 -5.82 10.22
N GLU A 126 -11.08 -7.06 10.43
CA GLU A 126 -11.64 -8.23 9.72
C GLU A 126 -13.12 -8.49 10.07
N ASN A 127 -13.56 -8.04 11.24
CA ASN A 127 -14.94 -8.15 11.71
C ASN A 127 -15.80 -6.93 11.34
N GLU A 128 -15.27 -5.98 10.58
CA GLU A 128 -16.01 -4.81 10.12
C GLU A 128 -17.21 -5.20 9.26
N LYS A 129 -18.38 -4.74 9.62
CA LYS A 129 -19.65 -5.07 8.96
C LYS A 129 -20.16 -3.98 8.02
N ARG A 130 -19.54 -2.80 8.06
CA ARG A 130 -19.92 -1.69 7.17
C ARG A 130 -19.54 -2.01 5.74
N VAL A 131 -20.37 -1.59 4.79
CA VAL A 131 -20.11 -1.79 3.36
C VAL A 131 -19.10 -0.76 2.87
N LEU A 132 -17.99 -1.22 2.31
CA LEU A 132 -17.04 -0.37 1.60
C LEU A 132 -17.57 -0.07 0.19
N VAL A 133 -17.88 1.19 -0.07
CA VAL A 133 -18.31 1.66 -1.40
C VAL A 133 -17.14 2.33 -2.10
N VAL A 134 -16.82 1.86 -3.31
CA VAL A 134 -15.73 2.38 -4.13
C VAL A 134 -16.31 2.99 -5.40
N ALA A 135 -16.36 4.32 -5.46
CA ALA A 135 -16.86 5.07 -6.62
C ALA A 135 -15.78 5.14 -7.72
N SER A 136 -15.61 4.05 -8.46
CA SER A 136 -14.63 3.97 -9.55
C SER A 136 -15.09 2.98 -10.61
N ALA A 137 -14.96 3.34 -11.88
CA ALA A 137 -15.20 2.45 -13.03
C ALA A 137 -13.89 1.87 -13.60
N GLY A 138 -12.74 2.13 -12.98
CA GLY A 138 -11.44 1.78 -13.52
C GLY A 138 -10.61 0.85 -12.63
N ASN A 139 -9.32 1.08 -12.61
CA ASN A 139 -8.35 0.21 -11.93
C ASN A 139 -8.56 0.11 -10.42
N THR A 140 -9.03 1.18 -9.75
CA THR A 140 -9.35 1.13 -8.33
C THR A 140 -10.48 0.13 -8.06
N ALA A 141 -11.60 0.21 -8.80
CA ALA A 141 -12.69 -0.77 -8.65
C ALA A 141 -12.23 -2.21 -8.89
N ARG A 142 -11.42 -2.45 -9.94
CA ARG A 142 -10.86 -3.78 -10.23
C ARG A 142 -9.97 -4.30 -9.11
N ALA A 143 -9.16 -3.42 -8.50
CA ALA A 143 -8.27 -3.80 -7.42
C ALA A 143 -9.05 -4.24 -6.18
N PHE A 144 -10.02 -3.44 -5.73
CA PHE A 144 -10.87 -3.80 -4.58
C PHE A 144 -11.72 -5.04 -4.83
N GLN A 145 -12.29 -5.21 -6.03
CA GLN A 145 -13.06 -6.41 -6.40
C GLN A 145 -12.21 -7.69 -6.29
N GLY A 146 -10.93 -7.62 -6.65
CA GLY A 146 -10.02 -8.77 -6.59
C GLY A 146 -9.70 -9.24 -5.15
N LEU A 147 -9.86 -8.36 -4.16
CA LEU A 147 -9.57 -8.65 -2.74
C LEU A 147 -10.79 -9.12 -1.95
N LEU A 148 -12.00 -8.89 -2.45
CA LEU A 148 -13.26 -9.17 -1.75
C LEU A 148 -13.91 -10.51 -2.21
N ARG A 149 -13.16 -11.36 -2.90
CA ARG A 149 -13.60 -12.69 -3.37
C ARG A 149 -13.10 -13.79 -2.49
#